data_587947d56a2f6e9ac9741bd52e514424
#
_entry.id   587947d56a2f6e9ac9741bd52e514424
#
_cell.length_a   1.000
_cell.length_b   1.000
_cell.length_c   1.000
_cell.angle_alpha   90.00
_cell.angle_beta   90.00
_cell.angle_gamma   90.00
#
_symmetry.space_group_name_H-M   'P 1'
#
loop_
_entity.id
_entity.type
_entity.pdbx_description
1 polymer ?
#
loop_
_entity_poly.entity_id
_entity_poly.type
_entity_poly.pdbx_seq_one_letter_code
_entity_poly.pdbx_strand_id
1 'polypeptide(L)'
;MNYIEPAGKSFRKTILALFLGSFVTFADLYSTQPVIPVFAKQFGVSPAVASLTLSFATGTLAICLLLVSFFSENIDRKRIMGTALTLSALLSICVSFIQDDLYILIAIRAVQGAVLAGFPAIAMAYISEEFHPKSLGYVMGIYVSGSSIGGLAGRLIVGVLTDHFSWNIAIGSLGALSLIISLAFWWMLPPSQLAVRNKISLSRIKNSLINNLRNTRLVLLFGMAFLLMGSFVTVYNFVGIPLMGPPYHLSQTLIGFIFIIYLVGTFSSTWMGKLADQFSRRIVLLSGIAIMLMGALLTLLGPLLLKIMGLALFTFGFFGAHSIASSWVGRLAKKSEKAQASSLYLLFYYAGSSVVGASGGLFLMKFGWSGVISAVSILIILAAVCAMMVEKVKIAQ
;
A
#
# COMPACT_ATOMS: atom_id res chain seq x y z
N MET A 1 21.25 26.10 10.26
CA MET A 1 20.03 25.46 9.72
C MET A 1 19.15 25.12 10.90
N ASN A 2 17.96 25.69 11.00
CA ASN A 2 17.06 25.43 12.13
C ASN A 2 16.21 24.18 11.81
N TYR A 3 16.78 23.02 12.07
CA TYR A 3 16.02 21.77 12.03
C TYR A 3 14.92 21.75 13.10
N ILE A 4 13.87 20.97 12.86
CA ILE A 4 12.86 20.66 13.87
C ILE A 4 13.51 19.75 14.93
N GLU A 5 13.78 20.32 16.12
CA GLU A 5 14.52 19.66 17.20
C GLU A 5 13.62 18.79 18.06
N PRO A 6 14.09 17.61 18.57
CA PRO A 6 13.28 16.63 19.30
C PRO A 6 12.60 17.14 20.59
N ALA A 7 13.14 18.19 21.22
CA ALA A 7 12.62 18.73 22.50
C ALA A 7 11.52 19.79 22.34
N GLY A 8 11.22 20.25 21.11
CA GLY A 8 10.31 21.38 20.86
C GLY A 8 8.84 20.98 20.79
N LYS A 9 7.94 21.92 21.16
CA LYS A 9 6.49 21.77 20.93
C LYS A 9 6.16 21.55 19.45
N SER A 10 6.93 22.18 18.54
CA SER A 10 6.82 22.03 17.09
C SER A 10 7.08 20.58 16.65
N PHE A 11 8.08 19.89 17.23
CA PHE A 11 8.42 18.51 16.92
C PHE A 11 7.25 17.56 17.12
N ARG A 12 6.60 17.61 18.30
CA ARG A 12 5.46 16.73 18.62
C ARG A 12 4.27 17.00 17.68
N LYS A 13 3.97 18.28 17.40
CA LYS A 13 2.88 18.66 16.49
C LYS A 13 3.15 18.18 15.07
N THR A 14 4.38 18.35 14.57
CA THR A 14 4.75 17.95 13.22
C THR A 14 4.72 16.42 13.04
N ILE A 15 5.23 15.68 14.02
CA ILE A 15 5.18 14.21 14.00
C ILE A 15 3.73 13.71 13.99
N LEU A 16 2.87 14.30 14.86
CA LEU A 16 1.46 13.94 14.89
C LEU A 16 0.76 14.27 13.56
N ALA A 17 1.08 15.41 12.95
CA ALA A 17 0.55 15.77 11.63
C ALA A 17 0.96 14.73 10.57
N LEU A 18 2.23 14.32 10.53
CA LEU A 18 2.73 13.32 9.59
C LEU A 18 2.10 11.94 9.81
N PHE A 19 1.92 11.54 11.08
CA PHE A 19 1.18 10.32 11.43
C PHE A 19 -0.26 10.37 10.92
N LEU A 20 -0.99 11.45 11.25
CA LEU A 20 -2.39 11.63 10.87
C LEU A 20 -2.57 11.73 9.35
N GLY A 21 -1.68 12.44 8.66
CA GLY A 21 -1.73 12.51 7.20
C GLY A 21 -1.48 11.16 6.53
N SER A 22 -0.54 10.38 7.06
CA SER A 22 -0.30 9.01 6.62
C SER A 22 -1.49 8.10 6.92
N PHE A 23 -2.09 8.24 8.11
CA PHE A 23 -3.31 7.54 8.50
C PHE A 23 -4.45 7.80 7.50
N VAL A 24 -4.78 9.05 7.22
CA VAL A 24 -5.84 9.43 6.25
C VAL A 24 -5.55 8.86 4.87
N THR A 25 -4.32 9.02 4.39
CA THR A 25 -3.93 8.54 3.05
C THR A 25 -4.24 7.06 2.86
N PHE A 26 -3.85 6.23 3.81
CA PHE A 26 -4.01 4.78 3.67
C PHE A 26 -5.38 4.28 4.13
N ALA A 27 -6.06 4.99 5.04
CA ALA A 27 -7.45 4.72 5.38
C ALA A 27 -8.38 4.95 4.18
N ASP A 28 -8.25 6.10 3.51
CA ASP A 28 -9.04 6.43 2.32
C ASP A 28 -8.69 5.51 1.14
N LEU A 29 -7.41 5.23 0.91
CA LEU A 29 -6.97 4.39 -0.21
C LEU A 29 -7.62 3.00 -0.18
N TYR A 30 -7.62 2.39 1.00
CA TYR A 30 -8.07 1.01 1.16
C TYR A 30 -9.52 0.87 1.69
N SER A 31 -10.26 1.97 1.81
CA SER A 31 -11.63 2.00 2.34
C SER A 31 -12.60 1.06 1.61
N THR A 32 -12.45 0.92 0.29
CA THR A 32 -13.37 0.09 -0.53
C THR A 32 -13.06 -1.40 -0.48
N GLN A 33 -11.89 -1.82 0.04
CA GLN A 33 -11.49 -3.23 0.01
C GLN A 33 -12.43 -4.17 0.76
N PRO A 34 -12.87 -3.89 2.00
CA PRO A 34 -13.77 -4.79 2.72
C PRO A 34 -15.17 -4.87 2.10
N VAL A 35 -15.60 -3.86 1.35
CA VAL A 35 -16.93 -3.79 0.76
C VAL A 35 -17.02 -4.26 -0.70
N ILE A 36 -15.94 -4.80 -1.26
CA ILE A 36 -15.96 -5.41 -2.62
C ILE A 36 -17.10 -6.44 -2.77
N PRO A 37 -17.35 -7.36 -1.82
CA PRO A 37 -18.48 -8.29 -1.91
C PRO A 37 -19.85 -7.59 -1.93
N VAL A 38 -19.98 -6.49 -1.17
CA VAL A 38 -21.21 -5.69 -1.12
C VAL A 38 -21.44 -5.00 -2.45
N PHE A 39 -20.42 -4.40 -3.05
CA PHE A 39 -20.49 -3.77 -4.37
C PHE A 39 -20.86 -4.78 -5.47
N ALA A 40 -20.25 -5.97 -5.47
CA ALA A 40 -20.59 -7.01 -6.43
C ALA A 40 -22.07 -7.37 -6.38
N LYS A 41 -22.64 -7.51 -5.18
CA LYS A 41 -24.06 -7.83 -4.97
C LYS A 41 -24.97 -6.66 -5.31
N GLN A 42 -24.67 -5.45 -4.85
CA GLN A 42 -25.57 -4.29 -5.02
C GLN A 42 -25.66 -3.83 -6.46
N PHE A 43 -24.52 -3.74 -7.16
CA PHE A 43 -24.45 -3.27 -8.55
C PHE A 43 -24.66 -4.41 -9.57
N GLY A 44 -24.87 -5.65 -9.12
CA GLY A 44 -25.07 -6.79 -10.02
C GLY A 44 -23.88 -7.08 -10.94
N VAL A 45 -22.64 -6.79 -10.47
CA VAL A 45 -21.42 -6.94 -11.25
C VAL A 45 -20.55 -8.07 -10.74
N SER A 46 -19.58 -8.49 -11.55
CA SER A 46 -18.62 -9.49 -11.11
C SER A 46 -17.71 -8.96 -9.99
N PRO A 47 -17.18 -9.83 -9.11
CA PRO A 47 -16.18 -9.43 -8.10
C PRO A 47 -14.96 -8.75 -8.72
N ALA A 48 -14.55 -9.15 -9.92
CA ALA A 48 -13.46 -8.52 -10.66
C ALA A 48 -13.78 -7.04 -10.96
N VAL A 49 -14.99 -6.74 -11.46
CA VAL A 49 -15.43 -5.37 -11.75
C VAL A 49 -15.57 -4.57 -10.46
N ALA A 50 -16.16 -5.14 -9.40
CA ALA A 50 -16.27 -4.48 -8.12
C ALA A 50 -14.87 -4.10 -7.52
N SER A 51 -13.86 -4.95 -7.71
CA SER A 51 -12.50 -4.69 -7.23
C SER A 51 -11.78 -3.55 -7.96
N LEU A 52 -12.30 -3.11 -9.12
CA LEU A 52 -11.76 -1.95 -9.85
C LEU A 52 -11.85 -0.66 -9.02
N THR A 53 -12.79 -0.57 -8.07
CA THR A 53 -12.88 0.55 -7.11
C THR A 53 -11.61 0.76 -6.28
N LEU A 54 -10.90 -0.32 -5.96
CA LEU A 54 -9.59 -0.27 -5.33
C LEU A 54 -8.46 -0.20 -6.36
N SER A 55 -8.55 -1.01 -7.42
CA SER A 55 -7.47 -1.16 -8.40
C SER A 55 -7.18 0.12 -9.16
N PHE A 56 -8.19 0.88 -9.54
CA PHE A 56 -7.98 2.18 -10.19
C PHE A 56 -7.37 3.20 -9.22
N ALA A 57 -7.79 3.22 -7.94
CA ALA A 57 -7.18 4.09 -6.94
C ALA A 57 -5.69 3.77 -6.72
N THR A 58 -5.33 2.50 -6.56
CA THR A 58 -3.92 2.09 -6.39
C THR A 58 -3.10 2.27 -7.66
N GLY A 59 -3.69 2.05 -8.83
CA GLY A 59 -3.03 2.21 -10.12
C GLY A 59 -2.70 3.67 -10.44
N THR A 60 -3.66 4.58 -10.28
CA THR A 60 -3.44 6.02 -10.48
C THR A 60 -2.49 6.60 -9.43
N LEU A 61 -2.59 6.16 -8.17
CA LEU A 61 -1.61 6.50 -7.13
C LEU A 61 -0.20 6.10 -7.57
N ALA A 62 0.01 4.89 -8.08
CA ALA A 62 1.31 4.41 -8.54
C ALA A 62 1.93 5.32 -9.61
N ILE A 63 1.14 5.68 -10.62
CA ILE A 63 1.58 6.57 -11.71
C ILE A 63 1.88 7.97 -11.17
N CYS A 64 0.96 8.52 -10.37
CA CYS A 64 1.09 9.88 -9.85
C CYS A 64 2.19 10.03 -8.80
N LEU A 65 2.58 8.98 -8.06
CA LEU A 65 3.76 9.01 -7.17
C LEU A 65 5.04 9.39 -7.92
N LEU A 66 5.22 8.87 -9.14
CA LEU A 66 6.34 9.29 -9.98
C LEU A 66 6.19 10.74 -10.44
N LEU A 67 4.99 11.12 -10.93
CA LEU A 67 4.74 12.45 -11.48
C LEU A 67 4.88 13.55 -10.43
N VAL A 68 4.33 13.37 -9.23
CA VAL A 68 4.42 14.35 -8.14
C VAL A 68 5.86 14.67 -7.79
N SER A 69 6.75 13.70 -7.82
CA SER A 69 8.18 13.90 -7.56
C SER A 69 8.83 14.90 -8.55
N PHE A 70 8.31 15.03 -9.77
CA PHE A 70 8.82 15.97 -10.77
C PHE A 70 8.28 17.38 -10.59
N PHE A 71 7.02 17.54 -10.14
CA PHE A 71 6.36 18.83 -10.09
C PHE A 71 6.43 19.52 -8.73
N SER A 72 6.91 18.83 -7.71
CA SER A 72 6.88 19.32 -6.31
C SER A 72 7.94 20.34 -5.94
N GLU A 73 8.90 20.65 -6.84
CA GLU A 73 10.07 21.47 -6.51
C GLU A 73 9.77 22.95 -6.23
N ASN A 74 8.73 23.49 -6.88
CA ASN A 74 8.39 24.92 -6.79
C ASN A 74 7.21 25.21 -5.85
N ILE A 75 6.57 24.19 -5.31
CA ILE A 75 5.37 24.31 -4.47
C ILE A 75 5.73 23.97 -3.03
N ASP A 76 5.19 24.73 -2.07
CA ASP A 76 5.33 24.44 -0.65
C ASP A 76 4.83 23.01 -0.35
N ARG A 77 5.71 22.20 0.26
CA ARG A 77 5.45 20.79 0.58
C ARG A 77 4.20 20.61 1.44
N LYS A 78 3.98 21.53 2.41
CA LYS A 78 2.76 21.55 3.24
C LYS A 78 1.51 21.71 2.39
N ARG A 79 1.55 22.63 1.39
CA ARG A 79 0.40 22.87 0.51
C ARG A 79 0.06 21.64 -0.32
N ILE A 80 1.06 20.96 -0.91
CA ILE A 80 0.82 19.74 -1.70
C ILE A 80 0.19 18.67 -0.81
N MET A 81 0.79 18.39 0.36
CA MET A 81 0.29 17.37 1.28
C MET A 81 -1.10 17.70 1.81
N GLY A 82 -1.32 18.93 2.26
CA GLY A 82 -2.61 19.35 2.82
C GLY A 82 -3.73 19.37 1.79
N THR A 83 -3.49 19.85 0.55
CA THR A 83 -4.48 19.80 -0.53
C THR A 83 -4.79 18.36 -0.93
N ALA A 84 -3.79 17.48 -1.01
CA ALA A 84 -4.00 16.05 -1.30
C ALA A 84 -4.92 15.40 -0.27
N LEU A 85 -4.68 15.61 1.02
CA LEU A 85 -5.52 15.05 2.09
C LEU A 85 -6.94 15.61 2.05
N THR A 86 -7.10 16.94 1.90
CA THR A 86 -8.41 17.58 1.88
C THR A 86 -9.23 17.15 0.67
N LEU A 87 -8.64 17.13 -0.52
CA LEU A 87 -9.33 16.69 -1.73
C LEU A 87 -9.69 15.20 -1.66
N SER A 88 -8.81 14.35 -1.12
CA SER A 88 -9.14 12.92 -0.91
C SER A 88 -10.34 12.75 0.00
N ALA A 89 -10.38 13.47 1.11
CA ALA A 89 -11.51 13.42 2.06
C ALA A 89 -12.82 13.87 1.40
N LEU A 90 -12.79 14.95 0.61
CA LEU A 90 -13.95 15.42 -0.14
C LEU A 90 -14.41 14.40 -1.18
N LEU A 91 -13.47 13.75 -1.89
CA LEU A 91 -13.80 12.68 -2.83
C LEU A 91 -14.40 11.46 -2.14
N SER A 92 -13.94 11.09 -0.92
CA SER A 92 -14.59 10.04 -0.11
C SER A 92 -16.03 10.40 0.25
N ILE A 93 -16.29 11.66 0.61
CA ILE A 93 -17.64 12.16 0.86
C ILE A 93 -18.47 12.12 -0.45
N CYS A 94 -17.91 12.55 -1.58
CA CYS A 94 -18.60 12.49 -2.87
C CYS A 94 -19.00 11.06 -3.26
N VAL A 95 -18.10 10.08 -3.05
CA VAL A 95 -18.38 8.64 -3.30
C VAL A 95 -19.61 8.16 -2.54
N SER A 96 -19.85 8.67 -1.32
CA SER A 96 -21.01 8.26 -0.50
C SER A 96 -22.38 8.62 -1.10
N PHE A 97 -22.43 9.55 -2.04
CA PHE A 97 -23.65 9.94 -2.74
C PHE A 97 -23.91 9.15 -4.03
N ILE A 98 -22.93 8.35 -4.51
CA ILE A 98 -23.05 7.57 -5.75
C ILE A 98 -23.58 6.18 -5.40
N GLN A 99 -24.89 5.96 -5.59
CA GLN A 99 -25.56 4.71 -5.21
C GLN A 99 -25.94 3.83 -6.41
N ASP A 100 -26.04 4.41 -7.61
CA ASP A 100 -26.65 3.76 -8.77
C ASP A 100 -25.64 3.39 -9.85
N ASP A 101 -24.43 3.98 -9.88
CA ASP A 101 -23.44 3.77 -10.93
C ASP A 101 -22.05 3.48 -10.36
N LEU A 102 -21.65 2.23 -10.48
CA LEU A 102 -20.32 1.77 -10.06
C LEU A 102 -19.18 2.39 -10.89
N TYR A 103 -19.42 2.70 -12.18
CA TYR A 103 -18.36 3.25 -13.03
C TYR A 103 -18.01 4.70 -12.66
N ILE A 104 -19.01 5.48 -12.26
CA ILE A 104 -18.78 6.82 -11.70
C ILE A 104 -17.98 6.70 -10.40
N LEU A 105 -18.33 5.74 -9.53
CA LEU A 105 -17.59 5.47 -8.30
C LEU A 105 -16.13 5.10 -8.62
N ILE A 106 -15.88 4.21 -9.59
CA ILE A 106 -14.53 3.84 -10.03
C ILE A 106 -13.77 5.06 -10.55
N ALA A 107 -14.41 5.93 -11.34
CA ALA A 107 -13.77 7.14 -11.86
C ALA A 107 -13.36 8.11 -10.72
N ILE A 108 -14.24 8.34 -9.73
CA ILE A 108 -13.92 9.16 -8.56
C ILE A 108 -12.76 8.52 -7.76
N ARG A 109 -12.77 7.20 -7.59
CA ARG A 109 -11.69 6.46 -6.93
C ARG A 109 -10.35 6.60 -7.66
N ALA A 110 -10.36 6.60 -9.00
CA ALA A 110 -9.17 6.85 -9.80
C ALA A 110 -8.60 8.26 -9.57
N VAL A 111 -9.47 9.29 -9.57
CA VAL A 111 -9.06 10.66 -9.24
C VAL A 111 -8.52 10.74 -7.80
N GLN A 112 -9.18 10.07 -6.85
CA GLN A 112 -8.76 10.05 -5.45
C GLN A 112 -7.37 9.42 -5.29
N GLY A 113 -7.08 8.31 -5.99
CA GLY A 113 -5.75 7.70 -5.99
C GLY A 113 -4.66 8.63 -6.52
N ALA A 114 -4.95 9.35 -7.62
CA ALA A 114 -4.04 10.35 -8.18
C ALA A 114 -3.75 11.49 -7.18
N VAL A 115 -4.79 11.98 -6.50
CA VAL A 115 -4.68 13.03 -5.48
C VAL A 115 -3.90 12.54 -4.26
N LEU A 116 -4.19 11.33 -3.78
CA LEU A 116 -3.52 10.73 -2.62
C LEU A 116 -2.01 10.60 -2.81
N ALA A 117 -1.52 10.46 -4.04
CA ALA A 117 -0.09 10.40 -4.32
C ALA A 117 0.69 11.64 -3.82
N GLY A 118 0.02 12.78 -3.71
CA GLY A 118 0.61 14.04 -3.24
C GLY A 118 1.10 13.99 -1.79
N PHE A 119 0.56 13.10 -0.95
CA PHE A 119 1.02 13.01 0.43
C PHE A 119 2.30 12.14 0.57
N PRO A 120 2.33 10.83 0.24
CA PRO A 120 3.49 9.97 0.49
C PRO A 120 4.72 10.37 -0.35
N ALA A 121 4.51 10.89 -1.57
CA ALA A 121 5.62 11.37 -2.39
C ALA A 121 6.40 12.52 -1.73
N ILE A 122 5.71 13.39 -1.01
CA ILE A 122 6.27 14.61 -0.42
C ILE A 122 6.65 14.42 1.06
N ALA A 123 5.91 13.61 1.82
CA ALA A 123 6.13 13.43 3.24
C ALA A 123 7.55 12.91 3.56
N MET A 124 8.05 11.96 2.79
CA MET A 124 9.41 11.42 3.00
C MET A 124 10.50 12.48 2.73
N ALA A 125 10.30 13.32 1.72
CA ALA A 125 11.21 14.42 1.42
C ALA A 125 11.15 15.48 2.54
N TYR A 126 9.95 15.90 2.96
CA TYR A 126 9.76 16.82 4.08
C TYR A 126 10.45 16.30 5.36
N ILE A 127 10.28 15.02 5.70
CA ILE A 127 10.93 14.41 6.88
C ILE A 127 12.45 14.51 6.76
N SER A 128 13.01 14.15 5.62
CA SER A 128 14.48 14.12 5.42
C SER A 128 15.12 15.51 5.42
N GLU A 129 14.38 16.56 5.08
CA GLU A 129 14.89 17.93 4.99
C GLU A 129 14.67 18.74 6.27
N GLU A 130 13.51 18.61 6.91
CA GLU A 130 13.12 19.49 8.02
C GLU A 130 13.55 18.94 9.40
N PHE A 131 13.81 17.64 9.52
CA PHE A 131 14.17 17.03 10.81
C PHE A 131 15.69 16.81 10.95
N HIS A 132 16.17 16.93 12.19
CA HIS A 132 17.57 16.68 12.50
C HIS A 132 17.94 15.22 12.15
N PRO A 133 19.13 14.95 11.53
CA PRO A 133 19.54 13.59 11.10
C PRO A 133 19.44 12.51 12.18
N LYS A 134 19.68 12.86 13.45
CA LYS A 134 19.57 11.94 14.60
C LYS A 134 18.14 11.45 14.88
N SER A 135 17.12 12.20 14.46
CA SER A 135 15.71 11.87 14.71
C SER A 135 14.99 11.25 13.50
N LEU A 136 15.63 11.18 12.34
CA LEU A 136 15.00 10.70 11.09
C LEU A 136 14.39 9.31 11.21
N GLY A 137 15.11 8.36 11.83
CA GLY A 137 14.61 6.99 12.00
C GLY A 137 13.33 6.93 12.85
N TYR A 138 13.29 7.70 13.93
CA TYR A 138 12.11 7.79 14.80
C TYR A 138 10.91 8.40 14.07
N VAL A 139 11.12 9.54 13.40
CA VAL A 139 10.05 10.25 12.67
C VAL A 139 9.51 9.40 11.53
N MET A 140 10.41 8.75 10.78
CA MET A 140 10.05 7.84 9.70
C MET A 140 9.25 6.64 10.23
N GLY A 141 9.65 6.10 11.39
CA GLY A 141 8.92 5.02 12.06
C GLY A 141 7.48 5.41 12.40
N ILE A 142 7.26 6.62 12.92
CA ILE A 142 5.91 7.13 13.24
C ILE A 142 5.09 7.35 11.96
N TYR A 143 5.69 7.90 10.90
CA TYR A 143 5.06 8.04 9.60
C TYR A 143 4.57 6.68 9.05
N VAL A 144 5.44 5.67 9.06
CA VAL A 144 5.10 4.30 8.60
C VAL A 144 4.04 3.67 9.51
N SER A 145 4.09 3.90 10.83
CA SER A 145 3.05 3.44 11.74
C SER A 145 1.69 4.05 11.42
N GLY A 146 1.66 5.36 11.05
CA GLY A 146 0.45 6.02 10.56
C GLY A 146 -0.15 5.33 9.33
N SER A 147 0.69 4.91 8.37
CA SER A 147 0.22 4.20 7.17
C SER A 147 -0.38 2.83 7.48
N SER A 148 0.27 2.08 8.36
CA SER A 148 -0.20 0.74 8.75
C SER A 148 -1.50 0.80 9.56
N ILE A 149 -1.56 1.69 10.55
CA ILE A 149 -2.74 1.87 11.41
C ILE A 149 -3.89 2.47 10.59
N GLY A 150 -3.62 3.44 9.71
CA GLY A 150 -4.63 4.02 8.83
C GLY A 150 -5.22 3.00 7.88
N GLY A 151 -4.38 2.21 7.22
CA GLY A 151 -4.83 1.14 6.33
C GLY A 151 -5.67 0.08 7.04
N LEU A 152 -5.35 -0.26 8.28
CA LEU A 152 -6.16 -1.17 9.10
C LEU A 152 -7.46 -0.49 9.56
N ALA A 153 -7.37 0.69 10.16
CA ALA A 153 -8.52 1.39 10.73
C ALA A 153 -9.56 1.75 9.66
N GLY A 154 -9.15 2.19 8.47
CA GLY A 154 -10.07 2.46 7.36
C GLY A 154 -10.91 1.25 7.00
N ARG A 155 -10.30 0.06 6.91
CA ARG A 155 -11.03 -1.19 6.64
C ARG A 155 -11.96 -1.60 7.77
N LEU A 156 -11.51 -1.47 9.03
CA LEU A 156 -12.33 -1.79 10.20
C LEU A 156 -13.53 -0.87 10.30
N ILE A 157 -13.32 0.45 10.20
CA ILE A 157 -14.39 1.44 10.28
C ILE A 157 -15.41 1.17 9.18
N VAL A 158 -14.98 1.00 7.93
CA VAL A 158 -15.89 0.74 6.82
C VAL A 158 -16.60 -0.61 6.98
N GLY A 159 -15.89 -1.68 7.40
CA GLY A 159 -16.50 -2.98 7.64
C GLY A 159 -17.59 -2.95 8.68
N VAL A 160 -17.32 -2.36 9.85
CA VAL A 160 -18.27 -2.25 10.95
C VAL A 160 -19.47 -1.36 10.58
N LEU A 161 -19.22 -0.17 10.04
CA LEU A 161 -20.32 0.73 9.69
C LEU A 161 -21.17 0.22 8.53
N THR A 162 -20.59 -0.56 7.61
CA THR A 162 -21.35 -1.18 6.51
C THR A 162 -22.32 -2.25 7.02
N ASP A 163 -21.93 -2.98 8.06
CA ASP A 163 -22.77 -4.03 8.66
C ASP A 163 -23.99 -3.47 9.40
N HIS A 164 -23.81 -2.33 10.08
CA HIS A 164 -24.87 -1.72 10.90
C HIS A 164 -25.74 -0.69 10.16
N PHE A 165 -25.19 -0.09 9.10
CA PHE A 165 -25.85 0.94 8.32
C PHE A 165 -25.82 0.59 6.84
N SER A 166 -24.84 1.16 6.11
CA SER A 166 -24.63 0.93 4.68
C SER A 166 -23.22 1.36 4.30
N TRP A 167 -22.71 0.86 3.18
CA TRP A 167 -21.36 1.19 2.70
C TRP A 167 -21.18 2.69 2.39
N ASN A 168 -22.23 3.34 1.89
CA ASN A 168 -22.18 4.77 1.57
C ASN A 168 -22.06 5.61 2.85
N ILE A 169 -22.83 5.31 3.91
CA ILE A 169 -22.66 5.93 5.23
C ILE A 169 -21.26 5.65 5.77
N ALA A 170 -20.77 4.42 5.63
CA ALA A 170 -19.46 4.02 6.13
C ALA A 170 -18.33 4.82 5.46
N ILE A 171 -18.31 4.89 4.11
CA ILE A 171 -17.30 5.64 3.36
C ILE A 171 -17.45 7.14 3.59
N GLY A 172 -18.68 7.67 3.63
CA GLY A 172 -18.95 9.08 3.94
C GLY A 172 -18.48 9.49 5.33
N SER A 173 -18.72 8.65 6.35
CA SER A 173 -18.25 8.87 7.72
C SER A 173 -16.71 8.86 7.80
N LEU A 174 -16.05 7.92 7.11
CA LEU A 174 -14.60 7.92 7.01
C LEU A 174 -14.09 9.19 6.30
N GLY A 175 -14.75 9.62 5.22
CA GLY A 175 -14.44 10.86 4.52
C GLY A 175 -14.59 12.10 5.40
N ALA A 176 -15.65 12.18 6.22
CA ALA A 176 -15.86 13.25 7.19
C ALA A 176 -14.75 13.26 8.27
N LEU A 177 -14.39 12.09 8.81
CA LEU A 177 -13.26 11.95 9.73
C LEU A 177 -11.95 12.38 9.07
N SER A 178 -11.69 11.94 7.85
CA SER A 178 -10.51 12.32 7.06
C SER A 178 -10.45 13.82 6.82
N LEU A 179 -11.60 14.48 6.60
CA LEU A 179 -11.67 15.93 6.43
C LEU A 179 -11.29 16.67 7.72
N ILE A 180 -11.83 16.24 8.87
CA ILE A 180 -11.49 16.81 10.18
C ILE A 180 -9.97 16.67 10.43
N ILE A 181 -9.42 15.49 10.18
CA ILE A 181 -7.98 15.23 10.34
C ILE A 181 -7.16 16.09 9.36
N SER A 182 -7.60 16.26 8.11
CA SER A 182 -6.89 17.09 7.13
C SER A 182 -6.89 18.57 7.50
N LEU A 183 -7.95 19.09 8.09
CA LEU A 183 -8.00 20.45 8.64
C LEU A 183 -7.05 20.59 9.84
N ALA A 184 -7.01 19.60 10.73
CA ALA A 184 -6.03 19.58 11.83
C ALA A 184 -4.58 19.54 11.29
N PHE A 185 -4.33 18.76 10.22
CA PHE A 185 -3.02 18.70 9.54
C PHE A 185 -2.57 20.09 9.06
N TRP A 186 -3.48 20.87 8.42
CA TRP A 186 -3.18 22.22 7.97
C TRP A 186 -2.73 23.15 9.11
N TRP A 187 -3.33 22.99 10.28
CA TRP A 187 -2.96 23.79 11.45
C TRP A 187 -1.68 23.29 12.14
N MET A 188 -1.43 21.98 12.10
CA MET A 188 -0.33 21.36 12.87
C MET A 188 1.00 21.35 12.13
N LEU A 189 1.00 21.15 10.80
CA LEU A 189 2.24 21.06 10.03
C LEU A 189 2.79 22.48 9.76
N PRO A 190 4.05 22.76 10.13
CA PRO A 190 4.70 24.03 9.73
C PRO A 190 5.03 24.03 8.24
N PRO A 191 5.13 25.20 7.61
CA PRO A 191 5.62 25.32 6.23
C PRO A 191 7.06 24.82 6.14
N SER A 192 7.45 24.32 4.96
CA SER A 192 8.83 23.87 4.73
C SER A 192 9.78 25.06 4.71
N GLN A 193 10.83 24.98 5.53
CA GLN A 193 11.84 26.04 5.67
C GLN A 193 13.18 25.66 5.01
N LEU A 194 13.48 24.36 4.95
CA LEU A 194 14.76 23.85 4.49
C LEU A 194 14.68 23.16 3.12
N ALA A 195 13.54 23.26 2.43
CA ALA A 195 13.37 22.67 1.12
C ALA A 195 14.46 23.17 0.15
N VAL A 196 15.34 22.28 -0.23
CA VAL A 196 16.38 22.56 -1.22
C VAL A 196 15.74 22.61 -2.59
N ARG A 197 15.61 23.79 -3.17
CA ARG A 197 15.19 24.00 -4.56
C ARG A 197 16.32 23.60 -5.51
N ASN A 198 16.59 22.31 -5.62
CA ASN A 198 17.51 21.82 -6.64
C ASN A 198 16.75 21.72 -7.97
N LYS A 199 17.21 22.45 -8.98
CA LYS A 199 16.75 22.23 -10.36
C LYS A 199 17.15 20.80 -10.78
N ILE A 200 16.28 19.84 -10.52
CA ILE A 200 16.49 18.47 -10.97
C ILE A 200 16.31 18.47 -12.48
N SER A 201 17.37 18.22 -13.23
CA SER A 201 17.30 18.07 -14.68
C SER A 201 16.41 16.86 -15.00
N LEU A 202 15.31 17.07 -15.72
CA LEU A 202 14.45 16.00 -16.25
C LEU A 202 15.27 14.93 -17.00
N SER A 203 16.33 15.36 -17.70
CA SER A 203 17.27 14.46 -18.35
C SER A 203 17.98 13.54 -17.34
N ARG A 204 18.39 14.06 -16.18
CA ARG A 204 19.05 13.25 -15.14
C ARG A 204 18.10 12.22 -14.54
N ILE A 205 16.86 12.59 -14.28
CA ILE A 205 15.84 11.64 -13.75
C ILE A 205 15.55 10.57 -14.81
N LYS A 206 15.29 10.97 -16.06
CA LYS A 206 15.05 10.03 -17.17
C LYS A 206 16.20 9.03 -17.30
N ASN A 207 17.43 9.51 -17.29
CA ASN A 207 18.60 8.64 -17.39
C ASN A 207 18.72 7.70 -16.17
N SER A 208 18.44 8.18 -14.97
CA SER A 208 18.44 7.36 -13.76
C SER A 208 17.36 6.27 -13.82
N LEU A 209 16.14 6.58 -14.28
CA LEU A 209 15.07 5.59 -14.47
C LEU A 209 15.49 4.54 -15.50
N ILE A 210 16.04 4.96 -16.64
CA ILE A 210 16.53 4.04 -17.68
C ILE A 210 17.66 3.15 -17.15
N ASN A 211 18.62 3.71 -16.41
CA ASN A 211 19.73 2.94 -15.84
C ASN A 211 19.23 1.89 -14.84
N ASN A 212 18.28 2.26 -13.97
CA ASN A 212 17.67 1.31 -13.03
C ASN A 212 16.89 0.19 -13.76
N LEU A 213 16.17 0.52 -14.85
CA LEU A 213 15.45 -0.47 -15.67
C LEU A 213 16.39 -1.34 -16.53
N ARG A 214 17.61 -0.89 -16.81
CA ARG A 214 18.65 -1.71 -17.48
C ARG A 214 19.38 -2.64 -16.51
N ASN A 215 19.28 -2.39 -15.21
CA ASN A 215 19.89 -3.26 -14.20
C ASN A 215 18.98 -4.48 -13.94
N THR A 216 19.33 -5.61 -14.53
CA THR A 216 18.56 -6.86 -14.44
C THR A 216 18.25 -7.26 -13.00
N ARG A 217 19.17 -7.04 -12.04
CA ARG A 217 18.92 -7.37 -10.63
C ARG A 217 17.82 -6.50 -10.03
N LEU A 218 17.78 -5.22 -10.35
CA LEU A 218 16.72 -4.32 -9.92
C LEU A 218 15.39 -4.67 -10.56
N VAL A 219 15.38 -4.99 -11.87
CA VAL A 219 14.18 -5.41 -12.59
C VAL A 219 13.57 -6.68 -12.01
N LEU A 220 14.40 -7.66 -11.61
CA LEU A 220 13.93 -8.87 -10.91
C LEU A 220 13.28 -8.52 -9.57
N LEU A 221 13.82 -7.57 -8.80
CA LEU A 221 13.22 -7.10 -7.55
C LEU A 221 11.92 -6.32 -7.80
N PHE A 222 11.85 -5.51 -8.86
CA PHE A 222 10.62 -4.81 -9.26
C PHE A 222 9.53 -5.81 -9.69
N GLY A 223 9.88 -6.79 -10.53
CA GLY A 223 8.96 -7.86 -10.94
C GLY A 223 8.45 -8.66 -9.73
N MET A 224 9.36 -8.97 -8.78
CA MET A 224 8.97 -9.63 -7.55
C MET A 224 8.00 -8.78 -6.70
N ALA A 225 8.22 -7.46 -6.60
CA ALA A 225 7.28 -6.57 -5.91
C ALA A 225 5.89 -6.60 -6.55
N PHE A 226 5.83 -6.58 -7.88
CA PHE A 226 4.58 -6.71 -8.65
C PHE A 226 3.86 -8.03 -8.33
N LEU A 227 4.59 -9.15 -8.38
CA LEU A 227 4.03 -10.49 -8.16
C LEU A 227 3.56 -10.69 -6.72
N LEU A 228 4.37 -10.30 -5.73
CA LEU A 228 4.04 -10.49 -4.31
C LEU A 228 2.88 -9.59 -3.88
N MET A 229 2.91 -8.30 -4.24
CA MET A 229 1.82 -7.37 -3.88
C MET A 229 0.53 -7.70 -4.62
N GLY A 230 0.65 -8.07 -5.90
CA GLY A 230 -0.50 -8.54 -6.67
C GLY A 230 -1.16 -9.75 -6.04
N SER A 231 -0.38 -10.75 -5.65
CA SER A 231 -0.86 -11.93 -4.91
C SER A 231 -1.52 -11.56 -3.60
N PHE A 232 -0.88 -10.66 -2.83
CA PHE A 232 -1.36 -10.23 -1.53
C PHE A 232 -2.72 -9.54 -1.62
N VAL A 233 -2.84 -8.56 -2.51
CA VAL A 233 -4.09 -7.82 -2.69
C VAL A 233 -5.20 -8.70 -3.26
N THR A 234 -4.87 -9.62 -4.18
CA THR A 234 -5.84 -10.58 -4.73
C THR A 234 -6.51 -11.40 -3.62
N VAL A 235 -5.72 -11.99 -2.71
CA VAL A 235 -6.28 -12.78 -1.61
C VAL A 235 -7.19 -11.92 -0.74
N TYR A 236 -6.76 -10.73 -0.36
CA TYR A 236 -7.54 -9.86 0.52
C TYR A 236 -8.75 -9.18 -0.16
N ASN A 237 -8.72 -8.98 -1.47
CA ASN A 237 -9.88 -8.47 -2.20
C ASN A 237 -11.03 -9.49 -2.24
N PHE A 238 -10.71 -10.77 -2.29
CA PHE A 238 -11.70 -11.79 -2.60
C PHE A 238 -11.99 -12.78 -1.47
N VAL A 239 -11.15 -12.85 -0.42
CA VAL A 239 -11.36 -13.78 0.71
C VAL A 239 -12.69 -13.55 1.44
N GLY A 240 -13.20 -12.32 1.46
CA GLY A 240 -14.49 -12.01 2.06
C GLY A 240 -15.65 -12.75 1.40
N ILE A 241 -15.60 -12.99 0.09
CA ILE A 241 -16.70 -13.64 -0.65
C ILE A 241 -16.97 -15.06 -0.15
N PRO A 242 -16.00 -16.00 -0.14
CA PRO A 242 -16.23 -17.34 0.40
C PRO A 242 -16.50 -17.35 1.91
N LEU A 243 -16.01 -16.35 2.67
CA LEU A 243 -16.25 -16.30 4.11
C LEU A 243 -17.64 -15.76 4.48
N MET A 244 -18.23 -14.89 3.66
CA MET A 244 -19.63 -14.45 3.82
C MET A 244 -20.64 -15.50 3.35
N GLY A 245 -20.24 -16.41 2.47
CA GLY A 245 -21.07 -17.53 2.00
C GLY A 245 -21.03 -18.75 2.92
N PRO A 246 -21.80 -19.81 2.54
CA PRO A 246 -21.75 -21.08 3.24
C PRO A 246 -20.34 -21.70 3.23
N PRO A 247 -19.94 -22.41 4.27
CA PRO A 247 -20.64 -22.71 5.52
C PRO A 247 -20.41 -21.64 6.62
N TYR A 248 -19.65 -20.55 6.36
CA TYR A 248 -19.14 -19.66 7.41
C TYR A 248 -20.12 -18.54 7.79
N HIS A 249 -20.82 -17.95 6.81
CA HIS A 249 -21.79 -16.88 6.99
C HIS A 249 -21.27 -15.71 7.88
N LEU A 250 -19.99 -15.33 7.72
CA LEU A 250 -19.41 -14.24 8.50
C LEU A 250 -20.06 -12.90 8.12
N SER A 251 -20.30 -12.06 9.13
CA SER A 251 -20.78 -10.70 8.94
C SER A 251 -19.71 -9.79 8.31
N GLN A 252 -20.13 -8.66 7.77
CA GLN A 252 -19.23 -7.66 7.22
C GLN A 252 -18.26 -7.10 8.28
N THR A 253 -18.72 -6.99 9.53
CA THR A 253 -17.89 -6.65 10.68
C THR A 253 -16.74 -7.66 10.85
N LEU A 254 -17.03 -8.96 10.84
CA LEU A 254 -16.01 -10.00 11.00
C LEU A 254 -15.02 -10.02 9.83
N ILE A 255 -15.50 -9.74 8.61
CA ILE A 255 -14.62 -9.56 7.45
C ILE A 255 -13.68 -8.36 7.65
N GLY A 256 -14.17 -7.24 8.20
CA GLY A 256 -13.35 -6.10 8.58
C GLY A 256 -12.26 -6.48 9.60
N PHE A 257 -12.61 -7.29 10.61
CA PHE A 257 -11.68 -7.74 11.65
C PHE A 257 -10.56 -8.67 11.12
N ILE A 258 -10.74 -9.35 9.98
CA ILE A 258 -9.68 -10.15 9.34
C ILE A 258 -8.44 -9.27 9.04
N PHE A 259 -8.63 -7.99 8.76
CA PHE A 259 -7.49 -7.08 8.50
C PHE A 259 -6.61 -6.81 9.72
N ILE A 260 -7.03 -7.17 10.95
CA ILE A 260 -6.16 -7.15 12.14
C ILE A 260 -4.93 -8.05 11.95
N ILE A 261 -5.05 -9.08 11.13
CA ILE A 261 -3.94 -9.96 10.74
C ILE A 261 -2.74 -9.16 10.16
N TYR A 262 -2.96 -7.96 9.63
CA TYR A 262 -1.86 -7.09 9.16
C TYR A 262 -0.86 -6.72 10.27
N LEU A 263 -1.27 -6.75 11.54
CA LEU A 263 -0.34 -6.58 12.67
C LEU A 263 0.74 -7.67 12.73
N VAL A 264 0.38 -8.90 12.33
CA VAL A 264 1.34 -10.00 12.18
C VAL A 264 2.39 -9.65 11.11
N GLY A 265 1.97 -8.98 10.04
CA GLY A 265 2.86 -8.47 8.99
C GLY A 265 3.83 -7.40 9.50
N THR A 266 3.36 -6.47 10.33
CA THR A 266 4.21 -5.43 10.93
C THR A 266 5.32 -6.06 11.78
N PHE A 267 4.99 -7.06 12.59
CA PHE A 267 5.98 -7.84 13.34
C PHE A 267 6.96 -8.57 12.41
N SER A 268 6.44 -9.25 11.38
CA SER A 268 7.23 -10.00 10.40
C SER A 268 8.25 -9.13 9.68
N SER A 269 7.86 -7.94 9.21
CA SER A 269 8.75 -7.03 8.48
C SER A 269 9.97 -6.64 9.30
N THR A 270 9.80 -6.38 10.60
CA THR A 270 10.87 -6.03 11.52
C THR A 270 11.76 -7.24 11.84
N TRP A 271 11.13 -8.38 12.16
CA TRP A 271 11.84 -9.58 12.56
C TRP A 271 12.64 -10.20 11.42
N MET A 272 12.01 -10.40 10.27
CA MET A 272 12.68 -10.93 9.08
C MET A 272 13.72 -9.96 8.51
N GLY A 273 13.51 -8.65 8.63
CA GLY A 273 14.50 -7.65 8.29
C GLY A 273 15.80 -7.81 9.10
N LYS A 274 15.67 -8.00 10.43
CA LYS A 274 16.82 -8.29 11.32
C LYS A 274 17.50 -9.61 10.96
N LEU A 275 16.74 -10.65 10.67
CA LEU A 275 17.30 -11.93 10.23
C LEU A 275 18.08 -11.80 8.91
N ALA A 276 17.59 -10.99 7.97
CA ALA A 276 18.26 -10.75 6.71
C ALA A 276 19.58 -9.93 6.84
N ASP A 277 19.78 -9.24 7.95
CA ASP A 277 21.06 -8.59 8.27
C ASP A 277 22.06 -9.55 8.94
N GLN A 278 21.58 -10.60 9.60
CA GLN A 278 22.42 -11.62 10.26
C GLN A 278 22.73 -12.82 9.35
N PHE A 279 21.80 -13.20 8.47
CA PHE A 279 21.91 -14.34 7.57
C PHE A 279 21.91 -13.89 6.10
N SER A 280 21.99 -14.86 5.18
CA SER A 280 21.84 -14.56 3.74
C SER A 280 20.46 -13.97 3.44
N ARG A 281 20.43 -12.76 2.87
CA ARG A 281 19.18 -12.09 2.46
C ARG A 281 18.34 -12.95 1.55
N ARG A 282 19.00 -13.64 0.61
CA ARG A 282 18.32 -14.55 -0.32
C ARG A 282 17.61 -15.68 0.42
N ILE A 283 18.26 -16.28 1.40
CA ILE A 283 17.68 -17.40 2.17
C ILE A 283 16.47 -16.89 2.95
N VAL A 284 16.61 -15.77 3.68
CA VAL A 284 15.52 -15.21 4.48
C VAL A 284 14.37 -14.71 3.60
N LEU A 285 14.67 -14.14 2.43
CA LEU A 285 13.66 -13.76 1.45
C LEU A 285 12.87 -14.97 0.94
N LEU A 286 13.57 -16.03 0.52
CA LEU A 286 12.94 -17.26 0.03
C LEU A 286 12.12 -17.95 1.12
N SER A 287 12.58 -17.94 2.38
CA SER A 287 11.77 -18.48 3.49
C SER A 287 10.49 -17.67 3.69
N GLY A 288 10.53 -16.34 3.57
CA GLY A 288 9.33 -15.51 3.60
C GLY A 288 8.35 -15.85 2.47
N ILE A 289 8.85 -16.02 1.25
CA ILE A 289 8.03 -16.41 0.09
C ILE A 289 7.45 -17.82 0.28
N ALA A 290 8.21 -18.76 0.83
CA ALA A 290 7.74 -20.11 1.14
C ALA A 290 6.64 -20.12 2.21
N ILE A 291 6.79 -19.32 3.28
CA ILE A 291 5.77 -19.13 4.31
C ILE A 291 4.50 -18.51 3.70
N MET A 292 4.65 -17.53 2.80
CA MET A 292 3.53 -16.93 2.08
C MET A 292 2.78 -17.97 1.25
N LEU A 293 3.47 -18.82 0.50
CA LEU A 293 2.88 -19.89 -0.30
C LEU A 293 2.16 -20.93 0.60
N MET A 294 2.80 -21.34 1.67
CA MET A 294 2.21 -22.24 2.67
C MET A 294 0.90 -21.67 3.24
N GLY A 295 0.92 -20.38 3.60
CA GLY A 295 -0.25 -19.67 4.09
C GLY A 295 -1.38 -19.63 3.06
N ALA A 296 -1.08 -19.33 1.79
CA ALA A 296 -2.05 -19.36 0.71
C ALA A 296 -2.72 -20.75 0.59
N LEU A 297 -1.94 -21.82 0.53
CA LEU A 297 -2.44 -23.20 0.42
C LEU A 297 -3.28 -23.61 1.63
N LEU A 298 -2.90 -23.19 2.84
CA LEU A 298 -3.64 -23.48 4.06
C LEU A 298 -5.06 -22.87 4.02
N THR A 299 -5.28 -21.77 3.30
CA THR A 299 -6.63 -21.18 3.13
C THR A 299 -7.59 -22.06 2.31
N LEU A 300 -7.10 -23.09 1.62
CA LEU A 300 -7.95 -24.04 0.88
C LEU A 300 -8.69 -25.01 1.81
N LEU A 301 -8.18 -25.24 3.02
CA LEU A 301 -8.77 -26.15 3.97
C LEU A 301 -10.11 -25.64 4.50
N GLY A 302 -11.06 -26.56 4.77
CA GLY A 302 -12.42 -26.22 5.19
C GLY A 302 -12.55 -25.50 6.54
N PRO A 303 -11.86 -25.89 7.63
CA PRO A 303 -12.04 -25.27 8.93
C PRO A 303 -11.66 -23.78 8.94
N LEU A 304 -12.54 -22.91 9.48
CA LEU A 304 -12.34 -21.46 9.56
C LEU A 304 -11.02 -21.08 10.24
N LEU A 305 -10.68 -21.77 11.34
CA LEU A 305 -9.42 -21.53 12.06
C LEU A 305 -8.20 -21.69 11.14
N LEU A 306 -8.19 -22.76 10.32
CA LEU A 306 -7.08 -23.00 9.38
C LEU A 306 -7.00 -21.93 8.29
N LYS A 307 -8.16 -21.42 7.82
CA LYS A 307 -8.17 -20.29 6.89
C LYS A 307 -7.57 -19.00 7.51
N ILE A 308 -7.94 -18.71 8.76
CA ILE A 308 -7.40 -17.54 9.49
C ILE A 308 -5.88 -17.71 9.73
N MET A 309 -5.45 -18.90 10.15
CA MET A 309 -4.02 -19.21 10.29
C MET A 309 -3.29 -19.11 8.95
N GLY A 310 -3.91 -19.60 7.86
CA GLY A 310 -3.41 -19.45 6.50
C GLY A 310 -3.20 -17.99 6.12
N LEU A 311 -4.19 -17.12 6.37
CA LEU A 311 -4.08 -15.70 6.14
C LEU A 311 -2.99 -15.05 7.00
N ALA A 312 -2.82 -15.50 8.24
CA ALA A 312 -1.76 -14.99 9.12
C ALA A 312 -0.36 -15.35 8.60
N LEU A 313 -0.14 -16.59 8.20
CA LEU A 313 1.12 -17.04 7.58
C LEU A 313 1.37 -16.36 6.23
N PHE A 314 0.33 -16.23 5.40
CA PHE A 314 0.39 -15.52 4.12
C PHE A 314 0.85 -14.08 4.31
N THR A 315 0.25 -13.38 5.28
CA THR A 315 0.58 -12.00 5.63
C THR A 315 1.99 -11.89 6.21
N PHE A 316 2.35 -12.79 7.12
CA PHE A 316 3.70 -12.86 7.68
C PHE A 316 4.75 -12.99 6.57
N GLY A 317 4.56 -13.95 5.67
CA GLY A 317 5.48 -14.21 4.57
C GLY A 317 5.59 -13.01 3.61
N PHE A 318 4.47 -12.41 3.25
CA PHE A 318 4.42 -11.24 2.38
C PHE A 318 5.20 -10.05 2.94
N PHE A 319 4.90 -9.63 4.17
CA PHE A 319 5.53 -8.43 4.76
C PHE A 319 7.03 -8.63 5.01
N GLY A 320 7.43 -9.84 5.42
CA GLY A 320 8.84 -10.19 5.57
C GLY A 320 9.58 -10.13 4.23
N ALA A 321 9.05 -10.78 3.20
CA ALA A 321 9.65 -10.79 1.87
C ALA A 321 9.70 -9.39 1.26
N HIS A 322 8.61 -8.61 1.35
CA HIS A 322 8.54 -7.23 0.86
C HIS A 322 9.58 -6.32 1.54
N SER A 323 9.71 -6.39 2.86
CA SER A 323 10.68 -5.60 3.63
C SER A 323 12.12 -5.86 3.16
N ILE A 324 12.48 -7.14 2.98
CA ILE A 324 13.81 -7.55 2.51
C ILE A 324 14.05 -7.09 1.07
N ALA A 325 13.08 -7.30 0.17
CA ALA A 325 13.18 -6.91 -1.23
C ALA A 325 13.35 -5.40 -1.40
N SER A 326 12.52 -4.61 -0.71
CA SER A 326 12.59 -3.14 -0.70
C SER A 326 13.95 -2.63 -0.22
N SER A 327 14.46 -3.17 0.89
CA SER A 327 15.79 -2.87 1.43
C SER A 327 16.91 -3.26 0.44
N TRP A 328 16.73 -4.37 -0.29
CA TRP A 328 17.73 -4.85 -1.26
C TRP A 328 17.83 -3.93 -2.48
N VAL A 329 16.72 -3.38 -2.95
CA VAL A 329 16.71 -2.33 -4.00
C VAL A 329 17.61 -1.16 -3.61
N GLY A 330 17.48 -0.64 -2.39
CA GLY A 330 18.30 0.47 -1.91
C GLY A 330 19.80 0.17 -1.82
N ARG A 331 20.18 -1.12 -1.70
CA ARG A 331 21.59 -1.54 -1.69
C ARG A 331 22.17 -1.78 -3.08
N LEU A 332 21.36 -2.24 -4.04
CA LEU A 332 21.81 -2.51 -5.41
C LEU A 332 21.83 -1.25 -6.28
N ALA A 333 21.00 -0.28 -5.97
CA ALA A 333 20.96 0.98 -6.69
C ALA A 333 22.20 1.83 -6.42
N LYS A 334 22.71 2.52 -7.47
CA LYS A 334 23.79 3.51 -7.32
C LYS A 334 23.36 4.61 -6.35
N LYS A 335 24.29 5.12 -5.55
CA LYS A 335 24.01 6.12 -4.48
C LYS A 335 23.20 7.32 -4.99
N SER A 336 23.50 7.80 -6.21
CA SER A 336 22.80 8.93 -6.85
C SER A 336 21.44 8.58 -7.45
N GLU A 337 21.08 7.30 -7.55
CA GLU A 337 19.89 6.79 -8.26
C GLU A 337 18.92 6.03 -7.33
N LYS A 338 19.25 5.95 -6.02
CA LYS A 338 18.45 5.19 -5.02
C LYS A 338 16.99 5.64 -4.93
N ALA A 339 16.75 6.95 -4.99
CA ALA A 339 15.39 7.49 -4.92
C ALA A 339 14.55 7.00 -6.09
N GLN A 340 15.08 7.04 -7.32
CA GLN A 340 14.39 6.58 -8.53
C GLN A 340 14.18 5.07 -8.52
N ALA A 341 15.16 4.30 -8.02
CA ALA A 341 15.03 2.85 -7.86
C ALA A 341 13.89 2.49 -6.88
N SER A 342 13.81 3.20 -5.75
CA SER A 342 12.72 3.01 -4.77
C SER A 342 11.36 3.41 -5.35
N SER A 343 11.29 4.49 -6.12
CA SER A 343 10.07 4.91 -6.81
C SER A 343 9.60 3.89 -7.85
N LEU A 344 10.54 3.32 -8.63
CA LEU A 344 10.23 2.22 -9.57
C LEU A 344 9.74 0.98 -8.83
N TYR A 345 10.37 0.61 -7.71
CA TYR A 345 9.90 -0.50 -6.89
C TYR A 345 8.46 -0.30 -6.42
N LEU A 346 8.11 0.90 -5.94
CA LEU A 346 6.75 1.23 -5.52
C LEU A 346 5.77 1.29 -6.70
N LEU A 347 6.21 1.76 -7.88
CA LEU A 347 5.40 1.72 -9.09
C LEU A 347 4.99 0.28 -9.42
N PHE A 348 5.95 -0.64 -9.50
CA PHE A 348 5.68 -2.06 -9.78
C PHE A 348 4.85 -2.71 -8.68
N TYR A 349 5.09 -2.37 -7.42
CA TYR A 349 4.32 -2.82 -6.26
C TYR A 349 2.84 -2.46 -6.38
N TYR A 350 2.52 -1.18 -6.63
CA TYR A 350 1.13 -0.75 -6.79
C TYR A 350 0.51 -1.17 -8.14
N ALA A 351 1.31 -1.29 -9.21
CA ALA A 351 0.85 -1.85 -10.47
C ALA A 351 0.42 -3.31 -10.29
N GLY A 352 1.17 -4.10 -9.52
CA GLY A 352 0.77 -5.46 -9.13
C GLY A 352 -0.53 -5.48 -8.34
N SER A 353 -0.65 -4.60 -7.35
CA SER A 353 -1.90 -4.41 -6.58
C SER A 353 -3.10 -4.10 -7.49
N SER A 354 -2.91 -3.23 -8.46
CA SER A 354 -3.98 -2.81 -9.37
C SER A 354 -4.35 -3.89 -10.37
N VAL A 355 -3.37 -4.38 -11.15
CA VAL A 355 -3.60 -5.30 -12.28
C VAL A 355 -3.95 -6.70 -11.80
N VAL A 356 -3.09 -7.28 -10.97
CA VAL A 356 -3.27 -8.66 -10.47
C VAL A 356 -4.41 -8.68 -9.46
N GLY A 357 -4.50 -7.65 -8.60
CA GLY A 357 -5.57 -7.51 -7.61
C GLY A 357 -6.98 -7.51 -8.22
N ALA A 358 -7.16 -6.92 -9.41
CA ALA A 358 -8.43 -6.96 -10.13
C ALA A 358 -8.64 -8.32 -10.85
N SER A 359 -7.60 -8.83 -11.51
CA SER A 359 -7.72 -10.05 -12.33
C SER A 359 -8.06 -11.30 -11.52
N GLY A 360 -7.72 -11.35 -10.23
CA GLY A 360 -8.07 -12.46 -9.35
C GLY A 360 -9.56 -12.77 -9.27
N GLY A 361 -10.42 -11.77 -9.45
CA GLY A 361 -11.87 -11.96 -9.51
C GLY A 361 -12.35 -12.83 -10.70
N LEU A 362 -11.62 -12.84 -11.81
CA LEU A 362 -11.91 -13.73 -12.95
C LEU A 362 -11.69 -15.19 -12.59
N PHE A 363 -10.64 -15.49 -11.84
CA PHE A 363 -10.36 -16.84 -11.35
C PHE A 363 -11.38 -17.27 -10.31
N LEU A 364 -11.82 -16.34 -9.43
CA LEU A 364 -12.87 -16.61 -8.46
C LEU A 364 -14.18 -17.00 -9.13
N MET A 365 -14.59 -16.28 -10.16
CA MET A 365 -15.84 -16.55 -10.89
C MET A 365 -15.82 -17.90 -11.60
N LYS A 366 -14.69 -18.28 -12.18
CA LYS A 366 -14.60 -19.48 -13.03
C LYS A 366 -14.26 -20.73 -12.24
N PHE A 367 -13.47 -20.63 -11.21
CA PHE A 367 -12.88 -21.77 -10.49
C PHE A 367 -13.04 -21.67 -8.97
N GLY A 368 -13.80 -20.69 -8.45
CA GLY A 368 -13.96 -20.47 -7.02
C GLY A 368 -12.67 -20.07 -6.31
N TRP A 369 -12.66 -20.27 -5.00
CA TRP A 369 -11.50 -19.92 -4.15
C TRP A 369 -10.23 -20.70 -4.51
N SER A 370 -10.36 -21.98 -4.90
CA SER A 370 -9.24 -22.79 -5.35
C SER A 370 -8.58 -22.21 -6.61
N GLY A 371 -9.35 -21.64 -7.53
CA GLY A 371 -8.80 -20.94 -8.70
C GLY A 371 -7.99 -19.72 -8.34
N VAL A 372 -8.47 -18.91 -7.37
CA VAL A 372 -7.73 -17.75 -6.87
C VAL A 372 -6.40 -18.19 -6.27
N ILE A 373 -6.42 -19.19 -5.37
CA ILE A 373 -5.20 -19.66 -4.71
C ILE A 373 -4.23 -20.31 -5.68
N SER A 374 -4.72 -21.05 -6.68
CA SER A 374 -3.86 -21.63 -7.73
C SER A 374 -3.14 -20.52 -8.54
N ALA A 375 -3.86 -19.50 -8.98
CA ALA A 375 -3.25 -18.36 -9.68
C ALA A 375 -2.23 -17.63 -8.80
N VAL A 376 -2.59 -17.32 -7.56
CA VAL A 376 -1.70 -16.68 -6.57
C VAL A 376 -0.46 -17.54 -6.31
N SER A 377 -0.61 -18.85 -6.18
CA SER A 377 0.52 -19.77 -5.96
C SER A 377 1.53 -19.74 -7.12
N ILE A 378 1.04 -19.69 -8.36
CA ILE A 378 1.91 -19.53 -9.54
C ILE A 378 2.71 -18.23 -9.47
N LEU A 379 2.05 -17.12 -9.13
CA LEU A 379 2.71 -15.81 -9.01
C LEU A 379 3.76 -15.80 -7.88
N ILE A 380 3.48 -16.43 -6.74
CA ILE A 380 4.41 -16.56 -5.62
C ILE A 380 5.62 -17.42 -6.03
N ILE A 381 5.41 -18.50 -6.77
CA ILE A 381 6.51 -19.34 -7.28
C ILE A 381 7.37 -18.56 -8.27
N LEU A 382 6.76 -17.77 -9.16
CA LEU A 382 7.50 -16.88 -10.06
C LEU A 382 8.30 -15.83 -9.30
N ALA A 383 7.77 -15.29 -8.21
CA ALA A 383 8.50 -14.38 -7.34
C ALA A 383 9.70 -15.08 -6.68
N ALA A 384 9.57 -16.33 -6.27
CA ALA A 384 10.69 -17.13 -5.76
C ALA A 384 11.76 -17.36 -6.83
N VAL A 385 11.38 -17.62 -8.07
CA VAL A 385 12.33 -17.72 -9.20
C VAL A 385 13.08 -16.41 -9.40
N CYS A 386 12.37 -15.27 -9.41
CA CYS A 386 13.02 -13.96 -9.47
C CYS A 386 14.05 -13.78 -8.33
N ALA A 387 13.67 -14.11 -7.08
CA ALA A 387 14.56 -14.03 -5.93
C ALA A 387 15.81 -14.91 -6.07
N MET A 388 15.68 -16.11 -6.63
CA MET A 388 16.80 -17.01 -6.90
C MET A 388 17.76 -16.47 -7.97
N MET A 389 17.24 -15.70 -8.92
CA MET A 389 18.02 -15.15 -10.04
C MET A 389 18.78 -13.88 -9.66
N VAL A 390 18.34 -13.09 -8.67
CA VAL A 390 18.97 -11.80 -8.31
C VAL A 390 20.48 -11.92 -8.06
N GLU A 391 20.95 -12.97 -7.38
CA GLU A 391 22.39 -13.17 -7.11
C GLU A 391 23.15 -13.86 -8.23
N LYS A 392 22.44 -14.65 -9.07
CA LYS A 392 23.09 -15.38 -10.17
C LYS A 392 23.47 -14.48 -11.35
N VAL A 393 22.78 -13.34 -11.50
CA VAL A 393 23.06 -12.39 -12.56
C VAL A 393 24.36 -11.65 -12.24
N LYS A 394 25.42 -11.90 -13.03
CA LYS A 394 26.67 -11.13 -12.98
C LYS A 394 26.36 -9.68 -13.39
N ILE A 395 26.99 -8.71 -12.72
CA ILE A 395 26.93 -7.31 -13.14
C ILE A 395 27.62 -7.27 -14.51
N ALA A 396 26.88 -6.97 -15.58
CA ALA A 396 27.51 -6.50 -16.79
C ALA A 396 28.26 -5.21 -16.42
N GLN A 397 29.60 -5.28 -16.44
CA GLN A 397 30.48 -4.17 -16.14
C GLN A 397 30.32 -3.05 -17.18
#